data_e35ed45be140df1ab34629bf9738726c
#
_entry.id   e35ed45be140df1ab34629bf9738726c
#
_cell.length_a   1.000
_cell.length_b   1.000
_cell.length_c   1.000
_cell.angle_alpha   90.00
_cell.angle_beta   90.00
_cell.angle_gamma   90.00
#
_symmetry.space_group_name_H-M   'P 1'
#
loop_
_entity.id
_entity.type
_entity.pdbx_description
1 polymer ?
#
loop_
_entity_poly.entity_id
_entity_poly.type
_entity_poly.pdbx_seq_one_letter_code
_entity_poly.pdbx_strand_id
1 'polypeptide(L)'
;MEDLKKYEEDFFLFLEAGFIAINQADEDSAVKLLKTCELMQPENPLIKIGFGYLHLHKLELKQACEYFEEVLRTDPGNEMATTFLGIALSLTPDKVSKGEQLLEKSARDSSDSQVKKVANTTLDFVEQFVKKTPGPADVKRK
;
A
#
# COMPACT_ATOMS: atom_id res chain seq x y z
N MET A 1 -12.02 -27.66 -1.39
CA MET A 1 -12.59 -26.67 -0.45
C MET A 1 -12.56 -27.12 1.00
N GLU A 2 -12.89 -28.38 1.27
CA GLU A 2 -12.77 -28.90 2.63
C GLU A 2 -11.33 -28.87 3.13
N ASP A 3 -10.37 -29.08 2.25
CA ASP A 3 -8.95 -29.04 2.60
C ASP A 3 -8.48 -27.65 3.04
N LEU A 4 -9.13 -26.58 2.55
CA LEU A 4 -8.78 -25.23 2.95
C LEU A 4 -9.35 -24.84 4.33
N LYS A 5 -10.46 -25.47 4.75
CA LYS A 5 -11.07 -25.14 6.05
C LYS A 5 -10.14 -25.42 7.23
N LYS A 6 -9.32 -26.44 7.14
CA LYS A 6 -8.37 -26.77 8.20
C LYS A 6 -7.26 -25.73 8.34
N TYR A 7 -7.09 -24.84 7.34
CA TYR A 7 -6.10 -23.78 7.35
C TYR A 7 -6.69 -22.40 7.65
N GLU A 8 -8.01 -22.28 7.94
CA GLU A 8 -8.65 -21.00 8.21
C GLU A 8 -7.98 -20.23 9.36
N GLU A 9 -7.52 -20.95 10.38
CA GLU A 9 -6.80 -20.34 11.50
C GLU A 9 -5.43 -19.82 11.09
N ASP A 10 -4.91 -20.31 9.96
CA ASP A 10 -3.60 -19.93 9.45
C ASP A 10 -3.67 -18.79 8.41
N PHE A 11 -4.87 -18.23 8.17
CA PHE A 11 -5.05 -17.17 7.19
C PHE A 11 -4.05 -16.02 7.39
N PHE A 12 -3.95 -15.51 8.61
CA PHE A 12 -3.05 -14.39 8.88
C PHE A 12 -1.58 -14.77 8.77
N LEU A 13 -1.25 -16.02 9.06
CA LEU A 13 0.11 -16.52 8.86
C LEU A 13 0.49 -16.51 7.37
N PHE A 14 -0.40 -17.00 6.49
CA PHE A 14 -0.16 -16.98 5.04
C PHE A 14 -0.15 -15.57 4.48
N LEU A 15 -1.03 -14.70 4.99
CA LEU A 15 -1.06 -13.30 4.59
C LEU A 15 0.26 -12.59 4.97
N GLU A 16 0.71 -12.79 6.19
CA GLU A 16 1.98 -12.23 6.68
C GLU A 16 3.16 -12.75 5.84
N ALA A 17 3.17 -14.06 5.56
CA ALA A 17 4.19 -14.65 4.68
C ALA A 17 4.17 -14.01 3.29
N GLY A 18 2.99 -13.67 2.78
CA GLY A 18 2.83 -12.96 1.51
C GLY A 18 3.48 -11.59 1.54
N PHE A 19 3.26 -10.81 2.59
CA PHE A 19 3.89 -9.50 2.76
C PHE A 19 5.41 -9.62 2.90
N ILE A 20 5.88 -10.62 3.63
CA ILE A 20 7.33 -10.88 3.76
C ILE A 20 7.92 -11.18 2.37
N ALA A 21 7.25 -12.02 1.58
CA ALA A 21 7.70 -12.35 0.23
C ALA A 21 7.79 -11.10 -0.65
N ILE A 22 6.81 -10.19 -0.55
CA ILE A 22 6.84 -8.91 -1.26
C ILE A 22 8.09 -8.11 -0.85
N ASN A 23 8.33 -7.99 0.44
CA ASN A 23 9.46 -7.23 0.97
C ASN A 23 10.80 -7.82 0.53
N GLN A 24 10.84 -9.10 0.24
CA GLN A 24 12.03 -9.79 -0.25
C GLN A 24 12.10 -9.84 -1.78
N ALA A 25 11.19 -9.17 -2.47
CA ALA A 25 11.08 -9.17 -3.93
C ALA A 25 10.83 -10.58 -4.52
N ASP A 26 10.24 -11.47 -3.75
CA ASP A 26 9.84 -12.81 -4.21
C ASP A 26 8.38 -12.76 -4.68
N GLU A 27 8.19 -12.26 -5.89
CA GLU A 27 6.86 -12.05 -6.46
C GLU A 27 6.08 -13.35 -6.63
N ASP A 28 6.74 -14.42 -7.07
CA ASP A 28 6.07 -15.69 -7.30
C ASP A 28 5.47 -16.26 -6.01
N SER A 29 6.23 -16.25 -4.93
CA SER A 29 5.75 -16.70 -3.62
C SER A 29 4.66 -15.77 -3.09
N ALA A 30 4.83 -14.46 -3.25
CA ALA A 30 3.84 -13.49 -2.81
C ALA A 30 2.49 -13.71 -3.48
N VAL A 31 2.47 -13.87 -4.80
CA VAL A 31 1.23 -14.10 -5.56
C VAL A 31 0.56 -15.39 -5.12
N LYS A 32 1.33 -16.48 -4.96
CA LYS A 32 0.79 -17.77 -4.52
C LYS A 32 0.14 -17.68 -3.15
N LEU A 33 0.82 -17.00 -2.21
CA LEU A 33 0.31 -16.84 -0.84
C LEU A 33 -0.94 -15.96 -0.80
N LEU A 34 -0.94 -14.84 -1.53
CA LEU A 34 -2.11 -13.97 -1.59
C LEU A 34 -3.31 -14.64 -2.25
N LYS A 35 -3.09 -15.39 -3.31
CA LYS A 35 -4.16 -16.17 -3.97
C LYS A 35 -4.71 -17.26 -3.05
N THR A 36 -3.85 -17.91 -2.27
CA THR A 36 -4.30 -18.87 -1.27
C THR A 36 -5.19 -18.20 -0.23
N CYS A 37 -4.79 -17.02 0.25
CA CYS A 37 -5.59 -16.22 1.18
C CYS A 37 -6.94 -15.84 0.56
N GLU A 38 -6.96 -15.49 -0.73
CA GLU A 38 -8.19 -15.14 -1.43
C GLU A 38 -9.17 -16.31 -1.50
N LEU A 39 -8.67 -17.53 -1.66
CA LEU A 39 -9.52 -18.72 -1.61
C LEU A 39 -10.12 -18.95 -0.22
N MET A 40 -9.40 -18.58 0.82
CA MET A 40 -9.87 -18.75 2.21
C MET A 40 -10.89 -17.69 2.60
N GLN A 41 -10.62 -16.43 2.31
CA GLN A 41 -11.45 -15.29 2.70
C GLN A 41 -11.56 -14.29 1.55
N PRO A 42 -12.34 -14.61 0.49
CA PRO A 42 -12.37 -13.79 -0.74
C PRO A 42 -12.82 -12.34 -0.52
N GLU A 43 -13.61 -12.08 0.53
CA GLU A 43 -14.11 -10.74 0.83
C GLU A 43 -13.22 -9.93 1.76
N ASN A 44 -12.12 -10.52 2.23
CA ASN A 44 -11.23 -9.81 3.16
C ASN A 44 -10.45 -8.72 2.41
N PRO A 45 -10.56 -7.44 2.82
CA PRO A 45 -9.90 -6.34 2.12
C PRO A 45 -8.37 -6.43 2.16
N LEU A 46 -7.81 -7.16 3.12
CA LEU A 46 -6.35 -7.32 3.22
C LEU A 46 -5.73 -8.00 2.00
N ILE A 47 -6.52 -8.78 1.24
CA ILE A 47 -6.03 -9.41 0.02
C ILE A 47 -5.75 -8.36 -1.06
N LYS A 48 -6.69 -7.46 -1.30
CA LYS A 48 -6.50 -6.37 -2.27
C LYS A 48 -5.41 -5.41 -1.81
N ILE A 49 -5.33 -5.16 -0.52
CA ILE A 49 -4.24 -4.37 0.05
C ILE A 49 -2.90 -5.05 -0.22
N GLY A 50 -2.85 -6.39 -0.07
CA GLY A 50 -1.65 -7.17 -0.38
C GLY A 50 -1.22 -7.04 -1.84
N PHE A 51 -2.15 -7.18 -2.78
CA PHE A 51 -1.85 -7.00 -4.20
C PHE A 51 -1.45 -5.55 -4.52
N GLY A 52 -2.13 -4.58 -3.92
CA GLY A 52 -1.75 -3.17 -4.05
C GLY A 52 -0.33 -2.92 -3.55
N TYR A 53 0.01 -3.51 -2.41
CA TYR A 53 1.34 -3.41 -1.82
C TYR A 53 2.42 -4.04 -2.73
N LEU A 54 2.09 -5.17 -3.36
CA LEU A 54 2.97 -5.80 -4.34
C LEU A 54 3.28 -4.83 -5.50
N HIS A 55 2.24 -4.23 -6.07
CA HIS A 55 2.42 -3.26 -7.16
C HIS A 55 3.19 -2.02 -6.70
N LEU A 56 2.92 -1.55 -5.49
CA LEU A 56 3.65 -0.41 -4.92
C LEU A 56 5.15 -0.72 -4.82
N HIS A 57 5.48 -1.91 -4.36
CA HIS A 57 6.86 -2.38 -4.26
C HIS A 57 7.57 -2.42 -5.63
N LYS A 58 6.82 -2.71 -6.66
CA LYS A 58 7.33 -2.74 -8.04
C LYS A 58 7.30 -1.36 -8.70
N LEU A 59 6.86 -0.33 -7.97
CA LEU A 59 6.64 1.03 -8.47
C LEU A 59 5.63 1.09 -9.63
N GLU A 60 4.74 0.14 -9.69
CA GLU A 60 3.59 0.13 -10.59
C GLU A 60 2.46 0.92 -9.93
N LEU A 61 2.65 2.23 -9.87
CA LEU A 61 1.85 3.12 -9.01
C LEU A 61 0.38 3.19 -9.41
N LYS A 62 0.09 3.16 -10.71
CA LYS A 62 -1.29 3.19 -11.18
C LYS A 62 -2.06 1.96 -10.70
N GLN A 63 -1.49 0.78 -10.87
CA GLN A 63 -2.10 -0.47 -10.45
C GLN A 63 -2.27 -0.51 -8.92
N ALA A 64 -1.24 -0.05 -8.19
CA ALA A 64 -1.31 0.04 -6.74
C ALA A 64 -2.49 0.90 -6.29
N CYS A 65 -2.64 2.09 -6.89
CA CYS A 65 -3.73 3.00 -6.57
C CYS A 65 -5.10 2.36 -6.84
N GLU A 66 -5.24 1.65 -7.95
CA GLU A 66 -6.50 0.98 -8.31
C GLU A 66 -6.93 -0.01 -7.24
N TYR A 67 -6.00 -0.81 -6.70
CA TYR A 67 -6.31 -1.76 -5.63
C TYR A 67 -6.73 -1.04 -4.35
N PHE A 68 -6.01 -0.01 -3.93
CA PHE A 68 -6.33 0.71 -2.71
C PHE A 68 -7.65 1.48 -2.83
N GLU A 69 -7.90 2.09 -3.98
CA GLU A 69 -9.17 2.79 -4.24
C GLU A 69 -10.36 1.82 -4.23
N GLU A 70 -10.16 0.62 -4.74
CA GLU A 70 -11.19 -0.41 -4.71
C GLU A 70 -11.54 -0.81 -3.28
N VAL A 71 -10.55 -0.98 -2.41
CA VAL A 71 -10.79 -1.23 -0.98
C VAL A 71 -11.60 -0.09 -0.37
N LEU A 72 -11.23 1.16 -0.66
CA LEU A 72 -11.88 2.34 -0.07
C LEU A 72 -13.31 2.56 -0.58
N ARG A 73 -13.70 1.97 -1.71
CA ARG A 73 -15.09 2.02 -2.17
C ARG A 73 -16.03 1.26 -1.24
N THR A 74 -15.59 0.14 -0.68
CA THR A 74 -16.41 -0.70 0.20
C THR A 74 -16.11 -0.48 1.68
N ASP A 75 -14.91 0.02 1.99
CA ASP A 75 -14.46 0.26 3.36
C ASP A 75 -13.74 1.62 3.42
N PRO A 76 -14.52 2.73 3.37
CA PRO A 76 -13.92 4.08 3.33
C PRO A 76 -13.05 4.43 4.53
N GLY A 77 -13.27 3.76 5.66
CA GLY A 77 -12.49 3.99 6.88
C GLY A 77 -11.23 3.15 6.98
N ASN A 78 -10.87 2.39 5.95
CA ASN A 78 -9.69 1.52 6.00
C ASN A 78 -8.40 2.37 6.03
N GLU A 79 -7.76 2.39 7.19
CA GLU A 79 -6.57 3.23 7.41
C GLU A 79 -5.36 2.76 6.59
N MET A 80 -5.17 1.46 6.46
CA MET A 80 -4.05 0.91 5.71
C MET A 80 -4.17 1.27 4.22
N ALA A 81 -5.36 1.10 3.64
CA ALA A 81 -5.61 1.46 2.25
C ALA A 81 -5.41 2.96 2.01
N THR A 82 -5.91 3.80 2.93
CA THR A 82 -5.74 5.26 2.85
C THR A 82 -4.26 5.63 2.88
N THR A 83 -3.51 5.05 3.80
CA THR A 83 -2.08 5.36 3.97
C THR A 83 -1.27 4.91 2.76
N PHE A 84 -1.48 3.70 2.29
CA PHE A 84 -0.76 3.19 1.12
C PHE A 84 -1.13 3.95 -0.15
N LEU A 85 -2.41 4.32 -0.29
CA LEU A 85 -2.83 5.17 -1.41
C LEU A 85 -2.11 6.52 -1.37
N GLY A 86 -2.02 7.10 -0.18
CA GLY A 86 -1.28 8.34 0.04
C GLY A 86 0.18 8.22 -0.39
N ILE A 87 0.83 7.11 -0.04
CA ILE A 87 2.21 6.85 -0.46
C ILE A 87 2.29 6.77 -2.00
N ALA A 88 1.45 5.97 -2.62
CA ALA A 88 1.47 5.76 -4.06
C ALA A 88 1.22 7.08 -4.83
N LEU A 89 0.26 7.89 -4.37
CA LEU A 89 -0.04 9.18 -4.99
C LEU A 89 1.09 10.17 -4.79
N SER A 90 1.74 10.16 -3.63
CA SER A 90 2.86 11.04 -3.34
C SER A 90 4.07 10.79 -4.23
N LEU A 91 4.16 9.58 -4.80
CA LEU A 91 5.22 9.21 -5.74
C LEU A 91 4.78 9.38 -7.19
N THR A 92 3.51 9.72 -7.44
CA THR A 92 2.98 9.90 -8.79
C THR A 92 3.04 11.38 -9.17
N PRO A 93 3.71 11.74 -10.29
CA PRO A 93 3.72 13.13 -10.74
C PRO A 93 2.29 13.68 -10.87
N ASP A 94 2.12 14.94 -10.56
CA ASP A 94 0.85 15.68 -10.58
C ASP A 94 -0.18 15.23 -9.53
N LYS A 95 0.14 14.25 -8.69
CA LYS A 95 -0.76 13.75 -7.64
C LYS A 95 -0.17 13.86 -6.23
N VAL A 96 0.99 14.48 -6.12
CA VAL A 96 1.71 14.61 -4.84
C VAL A 96 0.85 15.29 -3.78
N SER A 97 0.18 16.39 -4.13
CA SER A 97 -0.65 17.15 -3.20
C SER A 97 -1.79 16.28 -2.63
N LYS A 98 -2.44 15.50 -3.48
CA LYS A 98 -3.52 14.61 -3.05
C LYS A 98 -2.98 13.50 -2.13
N GLY A 99 -1.81 12.97 -2.46
CA GLY A 99 -1.12 11.98 -1.62
C GLY A 99 -0.81 12.55 -0.23
N GLU A 100 -0.28 13.76 -0.19
CA GLU A 100 0.02 14.42 1.08
C GLU A 100 -1.23 14.61 1.94
N GLN A 101 -2.35 15.00 1.33
CA GLN A 101 -3.61 15.17 2.06
C GLN A 101 -4.05 13.87 2.75
N LEU A 102 -3.93 12.75 2.05
CA LEU A 102 -4.27 11.43 2.62
C LEU A 102 -3.31 11.04 3.75
N LEU A 103 -2.03 11.31 3.58
CA LEU A 103 -1.02 11.01 4.61
C LEU A 103 -1.21 11.90 5.85
N GLU A 104 -1.54 13.17 5.65
CA GLU A 104 -1.85 14.08 6.76
C GLU A 104 -3.07 13.60 7.54
N LYS A 105 -4.10 13.12 6.83
CA LYS A 105 -5.27 12.53 7.46
C LYS A 105 -4.90 11.32 8.30
N SER A 106 -4.10 10.41 7.75
CA SER A 106 -3.64 9.23 8.49
C SER A 106 -2.81 9.60 9.70
N ALA A 107 -1.91 10.56 9.56
CA ALA A 107 -1.06 11.03 10.67
C ALA A 107 -1.88 11.68 11.79
N ARG A 108 -2.95 12.40 11.43
CA ARG A 108 -3.78 13.12 12.41
C ARG A 108 -4.81 12.22 13.08
N ASP A 109 -5.50 11.40 12.28
CA ASP A 109 -6.73 10.71 12.72
C ASP A 109 -6.54 9.26 13.14
N SER A 110 -5.45 8.60 12.74
CA SER A 110 -5.25 7.20 13.07
C SER A 110 -5.01 7.00 14.57
N SER A 111 -5.60 5.94 15.11
CA SER A 111 -5.30 5.50 16.48
C SER A 111 -4.11 4.55 16.51
N ASP A 112 -3.65 4.06 15.35
CA ASP A 112 -2.54 3.12 15.25
C ASP A 112 -1.22 3.88 15.13
N SER A 113 -0.32 3.68 16.09
CA SER A 113 0.98 4.35 16.14
C SER A 113 1.87 4.01 14.95
N GLN A 114 1.75 2.80 14.41
CA GLN A 114 2.51 2.40 13.22
C GLN A 114 2.01 3.13 11.97
N VAL A 115 0.70 3.27 11.82
CA VAL A 115 0.12 4.04 10.72
C VAL A 115 0.58 5.50 10.79
N LYS A 116 0.52 6.11 11.98
CA LYS A 116 0.99 7.50 12.17
C LYS A 116 2.47 7.64 11.83
N LYS A 117 3.28 6.69 12.25
CA LYS A 117 4.71 6.71 11.98
C LYS A 117 5.01 6.63 10.48
N VAL A 118 4.37 5.69 9.78
CA VAL A 118 4.53 5.54 8.34
C VAL A 118 4.08 6.80 7.61
N ALA A 119 2.93 7.35 7.99
CA ALA A 119 2.41 8.58 7.37
C ALA A 119 3.36 9.76 7.56
N ASN A 120 3.82 9.98 8.79
CA ASN A 120 4.75 11.09 9.09
C ASN A 120 6.10 10.92 8.41
N THR A 121 6.63 9.70 8.39
CA THR A 121 7.90 9.41 7.71
C THR A 121 7.78 9.67 6.22
N THR A 122 6.67 9.26 5.62
CA THR A 122 6.44 9.48 4.18
C THR A 122 6.28 10.97 3.87
N LEU A 123 5.54 11.71 4.70
CA LEU A 123 5.39 13.16 4.54
C LEU A 123 6.75 13.86 4.58
N ASP A 124 7.60 13.47 5.50
CA ASP A 124 8.95 14.02 5.61
C ASP A 124 9.76 13.71 4.35
N PHE A 125 9.70 12.46 3.88
CA PHE A 125 10.38 12.05 2.65
C PHE A 125 9.90 12.87 1.45
N VAL A 126 8.58 13.06 1.32
CA VAL A 126 8.00 13.85 0.22
C VAL A 126 8.52 15.27 0.25
N GLU A 127 8.54 15.88 1.42
CA GLU A 127 9.03 17.27 1.57
C GLU A 127 10.51 17.37 1.22
N GLN A 128 11.34 16.45 1.68
CA GLN A 128 12.79 16.52 1.51
C GLN A 128 13.24 16.09 0.11
N PHE A 129 12.62 15.10 -0.49
CA PHE A 129 13.14 14.47 -1.71
C PHE A 129 12.23 14.58 -2.93
N VAL A 130 10.92 14.57 -2.75
CA VAL A 130 10.00 14.63 -3.90
C VAL A 130 9.79 16.07 -4.35
N LYS A 131 9.45 16.96 -3.42
CA LYS A 131 9.17 18.37 -3.74
C LYS A 131 10.42 19.19 -4.05
N LYS A 132 11.53 18.86 -3.41
CA LYS A 132 12.79 19.62 -3.53
C LYS A 132 13.73 19.09 -4.61
N THR A 133 13.47 17.90 -5.16
CA THR A 133 14.28 17.37 -6.23
C THR A 133 14.06 18.21 -7.49
N PRO A 134 15.13 18.81 -8.08
CA PRO A 134 14.96 19.62 -9.28
C PRO A 134 14.43 18.80 -10.45
N GLY A 135 13.45 19.34 -11.16
CA GLY A 135 12.99 18.75 -12.40
C GLY A 135 13.99 19.00 -13.53
N PRO A 136 13.80 18.35 -14.69
CA PRO A 136 14.69 18.55 -15.85
C PRO A 136 14.85 20.02 -16.26
N ALA A 137 13.78 20.82 -16.13
CA ALA A 137 13.83 22.22 -16.45
C ALA A 137 14.74 23.03 -15.51
N ASP A 138 14.78 22.64 -14.24
CA ASP A 138 15.60 23.33 -13.23
C ASP A 138 17.07 23.01 -13.41
N VAL A 139 17.37 21.78 -13.82
CA VAL A 139 18.75 21.37 -14.10
C VAL A 139 19.33 22.12 -15.30
N LYS A 140 18.52 22.42 -16.30
CA LYS A 140 18.93 23.16 -17.50
C LYS A 140 19.23 24.63 -17.23
N ARG A 141 18.76 25.18 -16.12
CA ARG A 141 19.00 26.58 -15.74
C ARG A 141 20.33 26.84 -15.08
N LYS A 142 21.04 25.78 -14.75
CA LYS A 142 22.37 25.90 -14.18
C LYS A 142 23.43 25.98 -15.29
#